data_15e165371726aa025d6d832cd9166c27
#
_entry.id   15e165371726aa025d6d832cd9166c27
#
_cell.length_a   1.000
_cell.length_b   1.000
_cell.length_c   1.000
_cell.angle_alpha   90.00
_cell.angle_beta   90.00
_cell.angle_gamma   90.00
#
_symmetry.space_group_name_H-M   'P 1'
#
loop_
_entity.id
_entity.type
_entity.pdbx_description
1 polymer ?
#
loop_
_entity_poly.entity_id
_entity_poly.type
_entity_poly.pdbx_seq_one_letter_code
_entity_poly.pdbx_strand_id
1 'polypeptide(L)'
;MKLLSFKHEKHYLSAEEAQNILKFGYKNITVEDALSKEIDDLETMIRSKSGVGSRILVYSYPDYKMDLVEKLVEHFKENGFVVDIYKNPKIESFVVLIIGW
;
A
#
# COMPACT_ATOMS: atom_id res chain seq x y z
N MET A 1 -16.57 14.69 -28.29
CA MET A 1 -16.84 14.51 -27.84
C MET A 1 -17.46 14.40 -27.43
N LYS A 2 -17.67 14.22 -27.49
CA LYS A 2 -18.27 14.22 -26.83
C LYS A 2 -18.39 13.60 -26.32
N LEU A 3 -17.97 13.37 -26.07
CA LEU A 3 -17.99 12.87 -25.43
C LEU A 3 -18.61 12.56 -24.91
N LEU A 4 -18.68 12.53 -24.69
CA LEU A 4 -19.24 12.33 -24.12
C LEU A 4 -20.25 12.05 -23.96
N SER A 5 -20.40 12.11 -24.22
CA SER A 5 -21.32 12.02 -24.01
C SER A 5 -21.92 11.20 -23.71
N PHE A 6 -21.61 11.21 -23.29
CA PHE A 6 -21.97 10.26 -22.73
C PHE A 6 -23.11 10.32 -21.98
N LYS A 7 -23.97 10.00 -22.05
CA LYS A 7 -24.93 9.96 -21.41
C LYS A 7 -25.01 9.15 -20.32
N HIS A 8 -24.44 8.24 -20.25
CA HIS A 8 -24.30 7.60 -19.00
C HIS A 8 -23.70 8.55 -18.09
N GLU A 9 -23.93 8.45 -16.88
CA GLU A 9 -23.40 9.32 -16.03
C GLU A 9 -21.97 9.21 -16.03
N LYS A 10 -21.33 10.28 -16.26
CA LYS A 10 -19.96 10.33 -16.24
C LYS A 10 -19.50 10.49 -14.84
N HIS A 11 -18.60 9.64 -14.45
CA HIS A 11 -17.99 9.77 -13.14
C HIS A 11 -16.81 10.71 -13.24
N TYR A 12 -16.90 11.86 -12.58
CA TYR A 12 -15.82 12.82 -12.58
C TYR A 12 -14.90 12.56 -11.41
N LEU A 13 -13.62 12.69 -11.63
CA LEU A 13 -12.63 12.50 -10.59
C LEU A 13 -12.75 13.62 -9.55
N SER A 14 -12.88 13.26 -8.30
CA SER A 14 -12.88 14.23 -7.21
C SER A 14 -11.47 14.34 -6.61
N ALA A 15 -11.23 15.39 -5.87
CA ALA A 15 -9.95 15.54 -5.17
C ALA A 15 -9.75 14.41 -4.17
N GLU A 16 -10.82 13.96 -3.53
CA GLU A 16 -10.73 12.84 -2.61
C GLU A 16 -10.32 11.56 -3.31
N GLU A 17 -10.90 11.30 -4.48
CA GLU A 17 -10.52 10.13 -5.27
C GLU A 17 -9.06 10.22 -5.73
N ALA A 18 -8.63 11.41 -6.15
CA ALA A 18 -7.24 11.59 -6.57
C ALA A 18 -6.29 11.34 -5.42
N GLN A 19 -6.64 11.79 -4.21
CA GLN A 19 -5.84 11.54 -3.03
C GLN A 19 -5.79 10.06 -2.68
N ASN A 20 -6.91 9.34 -2.87
CA ASN A 20 -6.95 7.92 -2.61
C ASN A 20 -6.08 7.13 -3.60
N ILE A 21 -6.12 7.53 -4.88
CA ILE A 21 -5.24 6.92 -5.88
C ILE A 21 -3.79 7.13 -5.49
N LEU A 22 -3.44 8.35 -5.03
CA LEU A 22 -2.08 8.66 -4.63
C LEU A 22 -1.65 7.83 -3.43
N LYS A 23 -2.50 7.74 -2.41
CA LYS A 23 -2.17 7.05 -1.15
C LYS A 23 -2.12 5.54 -1.30
N PHE A 24 -2.98 4.98 -2.12
CA PHE A 24 -3.09 3.53 -2.26
C PHE A 24 -2.56 3.00 -3.59
N GLY A 25 -2.28 3.90 -4.54
CA GLY A 25 -1.56 3.54 -5.76
C GLY A 25 -2.38 2.84 -6.82
N TYR A 26 -3.72 2.80 -6.67
CA TYR A 26 -4.56 2.08 -7.62
C TYR A 26 -5.72 2.93 -8.08
N LYS A 27 -6.05 2.81 -9.36
CA LYS A 27 -7.18 3.47 -9.97
C LYS A 27 -8.36 2.52 -9.97
N ASN A 28 -9.55 3.05 -9.76
CA ASN A 28 -10.80 2.32 -9.96
C ASN A 28 -10.98 1.11 -9.06
N ILE A 29 -10.31 1.09 -7.91
CA ILE A 29 -10.53 0.04 -6.93
C ILE A 29 -10.75 0.68 -5.56
N THR A 30 -11.36 -0.06 -4.67
CA THR A 30 -11.63 0.44 -3.33
C THR A 30 -10.36 0.43 -2.49
N VAL A 31 -10.41 1.13 -1.37
CA VAL A 31 -9.30 1.13 -0.41
C VAL A 31 -9.06 -0.29 0.09
N GLU A 32 -10.13 -1.04 0.35
CA GLU A 32 -10.02 -2.42 0.81
C GLU A 32 -9.36 -3.30 -0.23
N ASP A 33 -9.71 -3.13 -1.51
CA ASP A 33 -9.10 -3.90 -2.58
C ASP A 33 -7.63 -3.58 -2.75
N ALA A 34 -7.27 -2.30 -2.65
CA ALA A 34 -5.88 -1.88 -2.74
C ALA A 34 -5.06 -2.46 -1.59
N LEU A 35 -5.61 -2.42 -0.38
CA LEU A 35 -4.96 -2.97 0.80
C LEU A 35 -4.80 -4.48 0.67
N SER A 36 -5.86 -5.17 0.24
CA SER A 36 -5.85 -6.61 0.07
C SER A 36 -4.79 -7.06 -0.94
N LYS A 37 -4.69 -6.34 -2.05
CA LYS A 37 -3.70 -6.65 -3.07
C LYS A 37 -2.28 -6.48 -2.51
N GLU A 38 -2.05 -5.41 -1.77
CA GLU A 38 -0.73 -5.16 -1.21
C GLU A 38 -0.36 -6.22 -0.14
N ILE A 39 -1.34 -6.62 0.66
CA ILE A 39 -1.14 -7.69 1.65
C ILE A 39 -0.75 -8.98 0.93
N ASP A 40 -1.45 -9.33 -0.14
CA ASP A 40 -1.13 -10.54 -0.91
C ASP A 40 0.28 -10.49 -1.46
N ASP A 41 0.70 -9.35 -2.00
CA ASP A 41 2.03 -9.18 -2.54
C ASP A 41 3.10 -9.33 -1.46
N LEU A 42 2.89 -8.72 -0.30
CA LEU A 42 3.83 -8.82 0.81
C LEU A 42 3.88 -10.24 1.37
N GLU A 43 2.73 -10.91 1.47
CA GLU A 43 2.69 -12.30 1.94
C GLU A 43 3.45 -13.22 0.99
N THR A 44 3.35 -12.98 -0.31
CA THR A 44 4.11 -13.75 -1.30
C THR A 44 5.61 -13.56 -1.07
N MET A 45 6.03 -12.32 -0.81
CA MET A 45 7.44 -12.05 -0.51
C MET A 45 7.87 -12.70 0.80
N ILE A 46 7.02 -12.68 1.83
CA ILE A 46 7.31 -13.31 3.12
C ILE A 46 7.49 -14.81 2.93
N ARG A 47 6.61 -15.45 2.17
CA ARG A 47 6.72 -16.88 1.90
C ARG A 47 8.03 -17.21 1.19
N SER A 48 8.40 -16.39 0.21
CA SER A 48 9.64 -16.58 -0.53
C SER A 48 10.86 -16.43 0.38
N LYS A 49 10.86 -15.39 1.22
CA LYS A 49 11.96 -15.16 2.17
C LYS A 49 12.05 -16.28 3.20
N SER A 50 10.92 -16.71 3.72
CA SER A 50 10.88 -17.79 4.70
C SER A 50 11.40 -19.08 4.10
N GLY A 51 11.09 -19.35 2.83
CA GLY A 51 11.54 -20.55 2.13
C GLY A 51 13.04 -20.63 1.98
N VAL A 52 13.75 -19.50 2.03
CA VAL A 52 15.21 -19.48 1.98
C VAL A 52 15.85 -19.18 3.34
N GLY A 53 15.06 -19.28 4.41
CA GLY A 53 15.57 -19.16 5.78
C GLY A 53 15.62 -17.74 6.32
N SER A 54 15.08 -16.78 5.62
CA SER A 54 15.03 -15.41 6.12
C SER A 54 13.84 -15.22 7.05
N ARG A 55 14.01 -14.35 8.05
CA ARG A 55 12.97 -14.05 9.04
C ARG A 55 12.58 -12.58 8.99
N ILE A 56 12.95 -11.89 7.93
CA ILE A 56 12.73 -10.45 7.83
C ILE A 56 12.47 -10.06 6.38
N LEU A 57 11.53 -9.15 6.20
CA LEU A 57 11.27 -8.51 4.92
C LEU A 57 11.37 -7.00 5.12
N VAL A 58 12.12 -6.35 4.24
CA VAL A 58 12.26 -4.90 4.24
C VAL A 58 11.73 -4.39 2.91
N TYR A 59 10.80 -3.46 2.96
CA TYR A 59 10.17 -2.96 1.74
C TYR A 59 9.96 -1.45 1.85
N SER A 60 10.29 -0.72 0.78
CA SER A 60 10.19 0.75 0.79
C SER A 60 8.95 1.21 0.04
N TYR A 61 8.28 2.18 0.61
CA TYR A 61 7.14 2.84 -0.03
C TYR A 61 7.42 4.32 -0.18
N PRO A 62 6.88 4.96 -1.21
CA PRO A 62 6.91 6.42 -1.25
C PRO A 62 6.15 6.98 -0.04
N ASP A 63 6.60 8.13 0.46
CA ASP A 63 6.04 8.69 1.69
C ASP A 63 4.56 9.07 1.54
N TYR A 64 4.11 9.37 0.32
CA TYR A 64 2.70 9.71 0.09
C TYR A 64 1.77 8.50 0.27
N LYS A 65 2.34 7.29 0.41
CA LYS A 65 1.55 6.08 0.69
C LYS A 65 1.52 5.72 2.17
N MET A 66 1.84 6.67 3.04
CA MET A 66 1.90 6.42 4.48
C MET A 66 0.60 5.87 5.04
N ASP A 67 -0.55 6.32 4.54
CA ASP A 67 -1.84 5.80 5.01
C ASP A 67 -1.97 4.30 4.72
N LEU A 68 -1.51 3.87 3.56
CA LEU A 68 -1.49 2.43 3.21
C LEU A 68 -0.52 1.68 4.13
N VAL A 69 0.66 2.25 4.36
CA VAL A 69 1.68 1.62 5.20
C VAL A 69 1.15 1.43 6.62
N GLU A 70 0.45 2.41 7.16
CA GLU A 70 -0.12 2.31 8.51
C GLU A 70 -1.13 1.17 8.61
N LYS A 71 -1.95 0.99 7.58
CA LYS A 71 -2.91 -0.11 7.55
C LYS A 71 -2.22 -1.46 7.42
N LEU A 72 -1.12 -1.51 6.68
CA LEU A 72 -0.33 -2.73 6.56
C LEU A 72 0.31 -3.09 7.89
N VAL A 73 0.84 -2.11 8.61
CA VAL A 73 1.41 -2.33 9.94
C VAL A 73 0.36 -2.95 10.87
N GLU A 74 -0.84 -2.38 10.87
CA GLU A 74 -1.92 -2.87 11.71
C GLU A 74 -2.26 -4.32 11.37
N HIS A 75 -2.42 -4.61 10.09
CA HIS A 75 -2.76 -5.94 9.62
C HIS A 75 -1.72 -6.98 10.05
N PHE A 76 -0.44 -6.70 9.81
CA PHE A 76 0.60 -7.68 10.11
C PHE A 76 0.82 -7.84 11.61
N LYS A 77 0.70 -6.77 12.39
CA LYS A 77 0.77 -6.89 13.85
C LYS A 77 -0.35 -7.76 14.39
N GLU A 78 -1.56 -7.60 13.85
CA GLU A 78 -2.70 -8.40 14.29
C GLU A 78 -2.51 -9.88 13.94
N ASN A 79 -1.67 -10.18 12.98
CA ASN A 79 -1.38 -11.55 12.58
C ASN A 79 -0.08 -12.08 13.16
N GLY A 80 0.44 -11.44 14.19
CA GLY A 80 1.55 -11.97 14.97
C GLY A 80 2.95 -11.59 14.49
N PHE A 81 3.04 -10.73 13.47
CA PHE A 81 4.35 -10.28 12.99
C PHE A 81 4.87 -9.14 13.83
N VAL A 82 6.19 -9.00 13.89
CA VAL A 82 6.83 -7.82 14.45
C VAL A 82 7.02 -6.83 13.33
N VAL A 83 6.47 -5.62 13.47
CA VAL A 83 6.46 -4.66 12.36
C VAL A 83 6.97 -3.31 12.85
N ASP A 84 7.91 -2.75 12.12
CA ASP A 84 8.43 -1.42 12.38
C ASP A 84 8.40 -0.58 11.12
N ILE A 85 8.33 0.73 11.31
CA ILE A 85 8.44 1.70 10.23
C ILE A 85 9.69 2.53 10.50
N TYR A 86 10.51 2.69 9.47
CA TYR A 86 11.67 3.56 9.54
C TYR A 86 11.52 4.67 8.51
N LYS A 87 11.72 5.90 8.96
CA LYS A 87 11.68 7.05 8.08
C LYS A 87 12.96 7.84 8.31
N ASN A 88 13.77 7.95 7.27
CA ASN A 88 15.03 8.67 7.35
C ASN A 88 14.74 10.17 7.24
N PRO A 89 15.05 10.99 8.25
CA PRO A 89 14.76 12.42 8.17
C PRO A 89 15.56 13.15 7.10
N LYS A 90 16.62 12.55 6.59
CA LYS A 90 17.42 13.17 5.52
C LYS A 90 16.94 12.75 4.14
N ILE A 91 16.18 11.64 4.05
CA ILE A 91 15.61 11.17 2.80
C ILE A 91 14.13 11.05 3.03
N GLU A 92 13.41 12.16 2.79
CA GLU A 92 12.02 12.25 3.18
C GLU A 92 11.07 11.59 2.20
N SER A 93 11.58 11.09 1.07
CA SER A 93 10.74 10.58 0.00
C SER A 93 10.22 9.16 0.23
N PHE A 94 10.77 8.43 1.20
CA PHE A 94 10.44 7.03 1.39
C PHE A 94 10.20 6.67 2.83
N VAL A 95 9.34 5.69 3.02
CA VAL A 95 9.09 5.05 4.31
C VAL A 95 9.48 3.59 4.15
N VAL A 96 10.25 3.07 5.09
CA VAL A 96 10.68 1.67 5.04
C VAL A 96 9.84 0.87 6.02
N LEU A 97 9.21 -0.18 5.50
CA LEU A 97 8.41 -1.11 6.29
C LEU A 97 9.27 -2.34 6.56
N ILE A 98 9.40 -2.71 7.82
CA ILE A 98 10.20 -3.84 8.25
C ILE A 98 9.28 -4.83 8.94
N ILE A 99 9.18 -6.04 8.39
CA ILE A 99 8.32 -7.09 8.90
C ILE A 99 9.20 -8.26 9.33
N GLY A 100 9.06 -8.68 10.57
CA GLY A 100 9.82 -9.80 11.11
C GLY A 100 8.91 -10.91 11.59
N TRP A 101 9.42 -12.13 11.55
CA TRP A 101 8.64 -13.29 12.03
C TRP A 101 9.51 -14.41 12.68
#